data_5f8de846284938bc8cc230c9ae8fc18c
#
_entry.id   5f8de846284938bc8cc230c9ae8fc18c
#
_cell.length_a   1.000
_cell.length_b   1.000
_cell.length_c   1.000
_cell.angle_alpha   90.00
_cell.angle_beta   90.00
_cell.angle_gamma   90.00
#
_symmetry.space_group_name_H-M   'P 1'
#
loop_
_entity.id
_entity.type
_entity.pdbx_description
1 polymer ?
#
loop_
_entity_poly.entity_id
_entity_poly.type
_entity_poly.pdbx_seq_one_letter_code
_entity_poly.pdbx_strand_id
1 'polypeptide(L)'
;MILIIDDDSAVRSSLSFMLKRAGYEAQTVPGPREAMEVVRSVAPDLILMDMNFTLSTTGEEGLTLLKQVKIFRPETPVILMTAWGSIQLAVQGMQAGAFDFITKPWNNAALLQRIETALQLSGTPQEPTQEQSDSFDRSHIIGRSQGLMDVLNTIARIAKTNASVLITGESGTGKELIAEAIHINSQRAKHPFVKVNLGGISQSLFESEMFGHKKGAFTDASADRIGRFEMANKGTIFLDEIGDLDPSCQVKLLRVLQDQTFEVLGDSRPRKTDIRVVSVSYTHLRAHETSLHL
;
A
#
# COMPACT_ATOMS: atom_id res chain seq x y z
N MET A 1 -16.76 15.02 3.75
CA MET A 1 -15.86 16.09 3.23
C MET A 1 -14.43 15.57 3.22
N ILE A 2 -13.70 15.72 2.09
CA ILE A 2 -12.28 15.35 1.94
C ILE A 2 -11.42 16.60 2.16
N LEU A 3 -10.43 16.53 3.05
CA LEU A 3 -9.49 17.62 3.30
C LEU A 3 -8.23 17.41 2.44
N ILE A 4 -7.85 18.43 1.66
CA ILE A 4 -6.64 18.45 0.82
C ILE A 4 -5.64 19.41 1.44
N ILE A 5 -4.44 18.92 1.77
CA ILE A 5 -3.35 19.68 2.39
C ILE A 5 -2.15 19.62 1.45
N ASP A 6 -1.83 20.72 0.80
CA ASP A 6 -0.72 20.81 -0.16
C ASP A 6 -0.34 22.30 -0.28
N ASP A 7 0.93 22.65 -0.38
CA ASP A 7 1.39 24.03 -0.52
C ASP A 7 1.21 24.57 -1.95
N ASP A 8 1.19 23.68 -2.95
CA ASP A 8 0.96 24.03 -4.35
C ASP A 8 -0.53 24.28 -4.63
N SER A 9 -0.87 25.52 -4.97
CA SER A 9 -2.24 25.92 -5.30
C SER A 9 -2.80 25.24 -6.56
N ALA A 10 -1.94 24.89 -7.53
CA ALA A 10 -2.35 24.20 -8.75
C ALA A 10 -2.75 22.74 -8.44
N VAL A 11 -1.99 22.08 -7.57
CA VAL A 11 -2.30 20.74 -7.07
C VAL A 11 -3.62 20.75 -6.32
N ARG A 12 -3.80 21.67 -5.36
CA ARG A 12 -5.06 21.81 -4.61
C ARG A 12 -6.27 22.02 -5.53
N SER A 13 -6.14 22.92 -6.53
CA SER A 13 -7.22 23.22 -7.48
C SER A 13 -7.56 22.01 -8.35
N SER A 14 -6.55 21.30 -8.85
CA SER A 14 -6.71 20.10 -9.68
C SER A 14 -7.41 18.98 -8.90
N LEU A 15 -6.98 18.71 -7.68
CA LEU A 15 -7.59 17.71 -6.80
C LEU A 15 -9.03 18.08 -6.44
N SER A 16 -9.27 19.33 -6.05
CA SER A 16 -10.61 19.81 -5.72
C SER A 16 -11.58 19.66 -6.90
N PHE A 17 -11.12 19.98 -8.11
CA PHE A 17 -11.93 19.82 -9.34
C PHE A 17 -12.23 18.33 -9.62
N MET A 18 -11.21 17.48 -9.54
CA MET A 18 -11.35 16.03 -9.74
C MET A 18 -12.33 15.42 -8.73
N LEU A 19 -12.22 15.75 -7.45
CA LEU A 19 -13.07 15.23 -6.38
C LEU A 19 -14.52 15.70 -6.54
N LYS A 20 -14.74 16.97 -6.88
CA LYS A 20 -16.09 17.50 -7.15
C LYS A 20 -16.75 16.80 -8.33
N ARG A 21 -16.00 16.50 -9.40
CA ARG A 21 -16.52 15.72 -10.53
C ARG A 21 -16.90 14.29 -10.14
N ALA A 22 -16.21 13.73 -9.17
CA ALA A 22 -16.50 12.40 -8.61
C ALA A 22 -17.61 12.41 -7.53
N GLY A 23 -18.21 13.58 -7.24
CA GLY A 23 -19.31 13.71 -6.28
C GLY A 23 -18.86 13.90 -4.83
N TYR A 24 -17.58 14.16 -4.57
CA TYR A 24 -17.05 14.40 -3.23
C TYR A 24 -17.01 15.88 -2.89
N GLU A 25 -17.37 16.22 -1.66
CA GLU A 25 -17.12 17.54 -1.10
C GLU A 25 -15.65 17.63 -0.66
N ALA A 26 -14.95 18.70 -1.08
CA ALA A 26 -13.55 18.91 -0.82
C ALA A 26 -13.26 20.30 -0.23
N GLN A 27 -12.44 20.34 0.80
CA GLN A 27 -11.86 21.57 1.38
C GLN A 27 -10.35 21.54 1.20
N THR A 28 -9.74 22.69 0.90
CA THR A 28 -8.30 22.80 0.65
C THR A 28 -7.64 23.74 1.63
N VAL A 29 -6.43 23.40 2.09
CA VAL A 29 -5.60 24.24 2.95
C VAL A 29 -4.13 24.19 2.50
N PRO A 30 -3.35 25.28 2.68
CA PRO A 30 -2.00 25.37 2.14
C PRO A 30 -0.92 24.72 3.00
N GLY A 31 -1.20 24.38 4.26
CA GLY A 31 -0.14 23.88 5.13
C GLY A 31 -0.61 23.33 6.48
N PRO A 32 0.36 22.92 7.31
CA PRO A 32 0.09 22.23 8.58
C PRO A 32 -0.76 22.98 9.58
N ARG A 33 -0.55 24.31 9.69
CA ARG A 33 -1.26 25.14 10.66
C ARG A 33 -2.75 25.17 10.37
N GLU A 34 -3.12 25.54 9.16
CA GLU A 34 -4.51 25.61 8.71
C GLU A 34 -5.16 24.21 8.69
N ALA A 35 -4.39 23.19 8.36
CA ALA A 35 -4.85 21.81 8.43
C ALA A 35 -5.29 21.41 9.84
N MET A 36 -4.48 21.74 10.85
CA MET A 36 -4.81 21.42 12.24
C MET A 36 -6.00 22.23 12.78
N GLU A 37 -6.24 23.43 12.28
CA GLU A 37 -7.44 24.22 12.59
C GLU A 37 -8.70 23.50 12.08
N VAL A 38 -8.67 23.02 10.83
CA VAL A 38 -9.77 22.27 10.23
C VAL A 38 -9.97 20.92 10.94
N VAL A 39 -8.92 20.14 11.17
CA VAL A 39 -8.98 18.82 11.83
C VAL A 39 -9.58 18.90 13.24
N ARG A 40 -9.34 20.00 13.96
CA ARG A 40 -9.92 20.21 15.29
C ARG A 40 -11.39 20.62 15.26
N SER A 41 -11.76 21.46 14.29
CA SER A 41 -13.12 22.02 14.19
C SER A 41 -14.10 21.12 13.43
N VAL A 42 -13.62 20.44 12.38
CA VAL A 42 -14.41 19.55 11.51
C VAL A 42 -13.75 18.18 11.49
N ALA A 43 -14.54 17.10 11.48
CA ALA A 43 -14.01 15.76 11.27
C ALA A 43 -14.03 15.44 9.77
N PRO A 44 -12.91 15.51 9.06
CA PRO A 44 -12.87 15.09 7.65
C PRO A 44 -13.04 13.57 7.55
N ASP A 45 -13.74 13.12 6.51
CA ASP A 45 -13.92 11.69 6.23
C ASP A 45 -12.64 11.05 5.70
N LEU A 46 -11.78 11.87 5.04
CA LEU A 46 -10.49 11.47 4.48
C LEU A 46 -9.60 12.70 4.33
N ILE A 47 -8.29 12.50 4.46
CA ILE A 47 -7.29 13.54 4.26
C ILE A 47 -6.33 13.12 3.14
N LEU A 48 -6.16 13.99 2.12
CA LEU A 48 -5.06 13.95 1.17
C LEU A 48 -3.99 14.92 1.65
N MET A 49 -2.79 14.44 1.96
CA MET A 49 -1.75 15.21 2.64
C MET A 49 -0.44 15.15 1.88
N ASP A 50 0.12 16.31 1.49
CA ASP A 50 1.48 16.35 1.00
C ASP A 50 2.50 16.05 2.10
N MET A 51 3.62 15.47 1.69
CA MET A 51 4.74 15.16 2.59
C MET A 51 5.67 16.34 2.83
N ASN A 52 5.70 17.33 1.94
CA ASN A 52 6.60 18.47 1.98
C ASN A 52 5.82 19.78 1.81
N PHE A 53 5.95 20.69 2.76
CA PHE A 53 5.29 22.00 2.76
C PHE A 53 6.27 23.18 2.61
N THR A 54 7.56 22.88 2.54
CA THR A 54 8.64 23.85 2.31
C THR A 54 9.58 23.34 1.22
N LEU A 55 10.61 24.11 0.90
CA LEU A 55 11.67 23.70 -0.05
C LEU A 55 12.48 22.47 0.43
N SER A 56 12.29 22.06 1.69
CA SER A 56 12.90 20.84 2.21
C SER A 56 12.15 19.61 1.67
N THR A 57 12.88 18.67 1.06
CA THR A 57 12.32 17.46 0.45
C THR A 57 12.44 16.22 1.36
N THR A 58 12.62 16.42 2.67
CA THR A 58 12.86 15.33 3.64
C THR A 58 11.61 14.56 4.01
N GLY A 59 10.42 15.13 3.82
CA GLY A 59 9.14 14.51 4.22
C GLY A 59 8.85 14.55 5.73
N GLU A 60 9.75 15.11 6.54
CA GLU A 60 9.59 15.18 8.01
C GLU A 60 8.40 16.02 8.43
N GLU A 61 8.08 17.07 7.67
CA GLU A 61 6.93 17.94 7.94
C GLU A 61 5.60 17.19 7.81
N GLY A 62 5.44 16.42 6.72
CA GLY A 62 4.26 15.60 6.51
C GLY A 62 4.13 14.49 7.54
N LEU A 63 5.23 13.83 7.92
CA LEU A 63 5.23 12.82 8.99
C LEU A 63 4.83 13.42 10.35
N THR A 64 5.31 14.62 10.65
CA THR A 64 4.96 15.32 11.89
C THR A 64 3.49 15.69 11.90
N LEU A 65 2.97 16.24 10.81
CA LEU A 65 1.55 16.56 10.66
C LEU A 65 0.67 15.31 10.75
N LEU A 66 1.07 14.21 10.09
CA LEU A 66 0.36 12.93 10.16
C LEU A 66 0.20 12.46 11.62
N LYS A 67 1.28 12.45 12.39
CA LYS A 67 1.24 12.08 13.81
C LYS A 67 0.29 12.97 14.61
N GLN A 68 0.31 14.28 14.38
CA GLN A 68 -0.61 15.21 15.02
C GLN A 68 -2.06 14.93 14.62
N VAL A 69 -2.35 14.73 13.35
CA VAL A 69 -3.68 14.37 12.86
C VAL A 69 -4.17 13.09 13.52
N LYS A 70 -3.33 12.06 13.62
CA LYS A 70 -3.69 10.77 14.21
C LYS A 70 -3.94 10.82 15.72
N ILE A 71 -3.37 11.79 16.43
CA ILE A 71 -3.70 12.05 17.85
C ILE A 71 -5.13 12.59 17.98
N PHE A 72 -5.55 13.51 17.11
CA PHE A 72 -6.89 14.14 17.20
C PHE A 72 -7.97 13.33 16.49
N ARG A 73 -7.64 12.62 15.42
CA ARG A 73 -8.55 11.87 14.56
C ARG A 73 -7.92 10.52 14.17
N PRO A 74 -7.81 9.56 15.11
CA PRO A 74 -7.14 8.28 14.85
C PRO A 74 -7.80 7.49 13.72
N GLU A 75 -9.13 7.57 13.60
CA GLU A 75 -9.90 6.79 12.61
C GLU A 75 -9.93 7.44 11.22
N THR A 76 -9.65 8.74 11.10
CA THR A 76 -9.67 9.41 9.79
C THR A 76 -8.54 8.86 8.90
N PRO A 77 -8.84 8.29 7.73
CA PRO A 77 -7.82 7.81 6.81
C PRO A 77 -7.04 8.97 6.21
N VAL A 78 -5.73 8.81 6.15
CA VAL A 78 -4.80 9.78 5.54
C VAL A 78 -4.08 9.11 4.39
N ILE A 79 -4.22 9.65 3.18
CA ILE A 79 -3.43 9.26 2.01
C ILE A 79 -2.32 10.31 1.83
N LEU A 80 -1.07 9.86 1.90
CA LEU A 80 0.09 10.70 1.74
C LEU A 80 0.41 10.91 0.25
N MET A 81 0.76 12.13 -0.13
CA MET A 81 1.19 12.49 -1.48
C MET A 81 2.67 12.90 -1.44
N THR A 82 3.48 12.41 -2.37
CA THR A 82 4.91 12.75 -2.43
C THR A 82 5.40 12.92 -3.86
N ALA A 83 6.26 13.90 -4.09
CA ALA A 83 6.90 14.10 -5.40
C ALA A 83 8.07 13.13 -5.65
N TRP A 84 8.68 12.63 -4.56
CA TRP A 84 9.83 11.73 -4.64
C TRP A 84 9.50 10.44 -3.92
N GLY A 85 9.42 9.34 -4.67
CA GLY A 85 9.13 8.02 -4.14
C GLY A 85 10.28 7.44 -3.31
N SER A 86 10.58 8.07 -2.16
CA SER A 86 11.40 7.42 -1.14
C SER A 86 10.54 6.35 -0.47
N ILE A 87 10.86 5.09 -0.73
CA ILE A 87 10.23 3.94 -0.07
C ILE A 87 10.34 4.09 1.45
N GLN A 88 11.45 4.62 1.93
CA GLN A 88 11.67 4.84 3.35
C GLN A 88 10.62 5.81 3.94
N LEU A 89 10.31 6.91 3.26
CA LEU A 89 9.26 7.84 3.67
C LEU A 89 7.86 7.22 3.63
N ALA A 90 7.59 6.44 2.59
CA ALA A 90 6.32 5.71 2.49
C ALA A 90 6.16 4.72 3.65
N VAL A 91 7.20 3.93 3.94
CA VAL A 91 7.20 2.98 5.08
C VAL A 91 7.02 3.72 6.40
N GLN A 92 7.74 4.83 6.63
CA GLN A 92 7.59 5.63 7.84
C GLN A 92 6.18 6.22 7.95
N GLY A 93 5.59 6.69 6.86
CA GLY A 93 4.21 7.17 6.81
C GLY A 93 3.22 6.08 7.19
N MET A 94 3.36 4.88 6.61
CA MET A 94 2.50 3.73 6.94
C MET A 94 2.65 3.32 8.42
N GLN A 95 3.88 3.29 8.95
CA GLN A 95 4.14 3.02 10.37
C GLN A 95 3.56 4.10 11.29
N ALA A 96 3.51 5.36 10.82
CA ALA A 96 2.89 6.47 11.56
C ALA A 96 1.35 6.49 11.45
N GLY A 97 0.74 5.51 10.77
CA GLY A 97 -0.70 5.33 10.68
C GLY A 97 -1.34 5.95 9.44
N ALA A 98 -0.58 6.25 8.38
CA ALA A 98 -1.18 6.57 7.09
C ALA A 98 -2.00 5.37 6.56
N PHE A 99 -3.08 5.66 5.86
CA PHE A 99 -3.90 4.64 5.20
C PHE A 99 -3.22 4.13 3.92
N ASP A 100 -2.66 5.06 3.14
CA ASP A 100 -1.98 4.75 1.87
C ASP A 100 -1.04 5.91 1.49
N PHE A 101 -0.25 5.74 0.44
CA PHE A 101 0.56 6.80 -0.15
C PHE A 101 0.49 6.77 -1.68
N ILE A 102 0.69 7.93 -2.31
CA ILE A 102 0.71 8.06 -3.76
C ILE A 102 1.83 9.01 -4.20
N THR A 103 2.47 8.70 -5.32
CA THR A 103 3.50 9.59 -5.91
C THR A 103 2.89 10.59 -6.88
N LYS A 104 3.46 11.80 -6.89
CA LYS A 104 3.17 12.82 -7.91
C LYS A 104 4.09 12.59 -9.13
N PRO A 105 3.60 12.62 -10.38
CA PRO A 105 2.20 12.73 -10.78
C PRO A 105 1.45 11.40 -10.63
N TRP A 106 0.16 11.45 -10.35
CA TRP A 106 -0.70 10.28 -10.18
C TRP A 106 -1.66 10.08 -11.35
N ASN A 107 -2.20 8.87 -11.44
CA ASN A 107 -3.35 8.57 -12.29
C ASN A 107 -4.64 8.86 -11.51
N ASN A 108 -5.53 9.70 -12.07
CA ASN A 108 -6.75 10.12 -11.40
C ASN A 108 -7.69 8.94 -11.06
N ALA A 109 -7.81 7.94 -11.94
CA ALA A 109 -8.65 6.78 -11.68
C ALA A 109 -8.10 5.95 -10.51
N ALA A 110 -6.78 5.77 -10.44
CA ALA A 110 -6.13 5.06 -9.34
C ALA A 110 -6.28 5.81 -8.01
N LEU A 111 -6.16 7.15 -8.01
CA LEU A 111 -6.36 7.95 -6.80
C LEU A 111 -7.81 7.87 -6.32
N LEU A 112 -8.79 8.01 -7.21
CA LEU A 112 -10.21 7.89 -6.86
C LEU A 112 -10.54 6.51 -6.28
N GLN A 113 -10.00 5.43 -6.84
CA GLN A 113 -10.18 4.08 -6.31
C GLN A 113 -9.60 3.94 -4.89
N ARG A 114 -8.43 4.53 -4.60
CA ARG A 114 -7.83 4.53 -3.26
C ARG A 114 -8.68 5.32 -2.26
N ILE A 115 -9.20 6.48 -2.67
CA ILE A 115 -10.12 7.29 -1.86
C ILE A 115 -11.39 6.51 -1.54
N GLU A 116 -12.02 5.91 -2.53
CA GLU A 116 -13.21 5.09 -2.33
C GLU A 116 -12.94 3.93 -1.36
N THR A 117 -11.84 3.21 -1.56
CA THR A 117 -11.42 2.13 -0.65
C THR A 117 -11.21 2.64 0.78
N ALA A 118 -10.54 3.80 0.95
CA ALA A 118 -10.30 4.38 2.26
C ALA A 118 -11.62 4.74 2.97
N LEU A 119 -12.55 5.36 2.27
CA LEU A 119 -13.86 5.72 2.82
C LEU A 119 -14.71 4.49 3.19
N GLN A 120 -14.68 3.44 2.36
CA GLN A 120 -15.39 2.19 2.63
C GLN A 120 -14.85 1.47 3.88
N LEU A 121 -13.53 1.52 4.11
CA LEU A 121 -12.88 0.85 5.24
C LEU A 121 -12.96 1.65 6.54
N SER A 122 -13.11 2.97 6.47
CA SER A 122 -13.16 3.89 7.63
C SER A 122 -14.57 4.12 8.17
N GLY A 123 -15.61 3.72 7.44
CA GLY A 123 -16.99 3.73 7.95
C GLY A 123 -17.07 2.95 9.26
N THR A 124 -17.91 3.44 10.20
CA THR A 124 -18.15 2.80 11.52
C THR A 124 -18.19 1.29 11.36
N PRO A 125 -17.53 0.52 12.21
CA PRO A 125 -17.63 -0.94 12.20
C PRO A 125 -19.12 -1.30 12.30
N GLN A 126 -19.79 -1.54 11.19
CA GLN A 126 -21.00 -2.31 11.23
C GLN A 126 -20.54 -3.67 11.73
N GLU A 127 -21.01 -4.06 12.92
CA GLU A 127 -20.88 -5.45 13.34
C GLU A 127 -21.27 -6.30 12.13
N PRO A 128 -20.40 -7.24 11.69
CA PRO A 128 -20.73 -8.07 10.55
C PRO A 128 -22.10 -8.70 10.84
N THR A 129 -23.08 -8.40 10.01
CA THR A 129 -24.35 -9.09 10.08
C THR A 129 -24.06 -10.58 10.05
N GLN A 130 -24.75 -11.39 10.83
CA GLN A 130 -24.51 -12.84 10.93
C GLN A 130 -24.37 -13.52 9.56
N GLU A 131 -25.06 -13.02 8.52
CA GLU A 131 -24.93 -13.46 7.13
C GLU A 131 -23.55 -13.17 6.51
N GLN A 132 -22.81 -12.15 6.99
CA GLN A 132 -21.47 -11.85 6.46
C GLN A 132 -20.38 -12.70 7.13
N SER A 133 -20.58 -13.16 8.34
CA SER A 133 -19.69 -14.08 9.03
C SER A 133 -19.79 -15.51 8.50
N ASP A 134 -20.96 -15.90 8.02
CA ASP A 134 -21.20 -17.26 7.47
C ASP A 134 -20.62 -17.46 6.06
N SER A 135 -20.34 -16.37 5.34
CA SER A 135 -19.78 -16.45 3.98
C SER A 135 -18.25 -16.36 3.92
N PHE A 136 -17.56 -16.06 5.04
CA PHE A 136 -16.10 -15.91 5.08
C PHE A 136 -15.44 -17.26 5.32
N ASP A 137 -14.70 -17.74 4.28
CA ASP A 137 -13.93 -18.99 4.37
C ASP A 137 -12.68 -18.77 5.24
N ARG A 138 -12.68 -19.40 6.41
CA ARG A 138 -11.57 -19.45 7.37
C ARG A 138 -11.07 -20.87 7.63
N SER A 139 -11.34 -21.80 6.74
CA SER A 139 -11.09 -23.24 6.94
C SER A 139 -9.65 -23.55 7.35
N HIS A 140 -8.69 -22.76 6.88
CA HIS A 140 -7.27 -22.95 7.19
C HIS A 140 -6.81 -22.18 8.46
N ILE A 141 -7.68 -21.41 9.11
CA ILE A 141 -7.33 -20.60 10.28
C ILE A 141 -8.06 -21.15 11.51
N ILE A 142 -7.30 -21.77 12.41
CA ILE A 142 -7.80 -22.36 13.63
C ILE A 142 -7.50 -21.43 14.82
N GLY A 143 -8.52 -21.06 15.58
CA GLY A 143 -8.40 -20.22 16.76
C GLY A 143 -9.67 -19.44 17.08
N ARG A 144 -9.79 -18.97 18.34
CA ARG A 144 -10.95 -18.23 18.85
C ARG A 144 -10.56 -17.09 19.81
N SER A 145 -9.27 -16.70 19.84
CA SER A 145 -8.87 -15.56 20.67
C SER A 145 -9.48 -14.27 20.11
N GLN A 146 -9.80 -13.32 20.98
CA GLN A 146 -10.42 -12.04 20.60
C GLN A 146 -9.57 -11.34 19.53
N GLY A 147 -8.24 -11.25 19.74
CA GLY A 147 -7.35 -10.62 18.77
C GLY A 147 -7.38 -11.28 17.38
N LEU A 148 -7.50 -12.62 17.30
CA LEU A 148 -7.67 -13.31 16.03
C LEU A 148 -9.02 -12.98 15.37
N MET A 149 -10.09 -12.92 16.16
CA MET A 149 -11.42 -12.59 15.65
C MET A 149 -11.45 -11.16 15.10
N ASP A 150 -10.80 -10.21 15.75
CA ASP A 150 -10.68 -8.82 15.30
C ASP A 150 -9.92 -8.73 13.96
N VAL A 151 -8.82 -9.50 13.82
CA VAL A 151 -8.09 -9.63 12.56
C VAL A 151 -8.98 -10.24 11.47
N LEU A 152 -9.71 -11.32 11.75
CA LEU A 152 -10.59 -11.97 10.77
C LEU A 152 -11.74 -11.05 10.34
N ASN A 153 -12.33 -10.27 11.24
CA ASN A 153 -13.33 -9.27 10.90
C ASN A 153 -12.77 -8.17 9.97
N THR A 154 -11.54 -7.73 10.26
CA THR A 154 -10.84 -6.77 9.39
C THR A 154 -10.59 -7.36 8.00
N ILE A 155 -10.12 -8.61 7.92
CA ILE A 155 -9.87 -9.31 6.65
C ILE A 155 -11.16 -9.50 5.85
N ALA A 156 -12.26 -9.85 6.49
CA ALA A 156 -13.55 -10.04 5.81
C ALA A 156 -14.02 -8.77 5.08
N ARG A 157 -13.71 -7.59 5.64
CA ARG A 157 -13.98 -6.29 5.00
C ARG A 157 -12.98 -6.03 3.86
N ILE A 158 -11.68 -6.19 4.12
CA ILE A 158 -10.61 -5.90 3.17
C ILE A 158 -10.64 -6.86 1.97
N ALA A 159 -10.97 -8.12 2.18
CA ALA A 159 -10.98 -9.14 1.12
C ALA A 159 -11.86 -8.74 -0.07
N LYS A 160 -12.98 -8.08 0.17
CA LYS A 160 -13.93 -7.63 -0.87
C LYS A 160 -13.41 -6.45 -1.71
N THR A 161 -12.34 -5.79 -1.29
CA THR A 161 -11.73 -4.64 -1.98
C THR A 161 -10.52 -5.08 -2.80
N ASN A 162 -10.03 -4.19 -3.69
CA ASN A 162 -8.75 -4.37 -4.40
C ASN A 162 -7.56 -3.69 -3.69
N ALA A 163 -7.74 -3.24 -2.45
CA ALA A 163 -6.68 -2.58 -1.70
C ALA A 163 -5.45 -3.49 -1.55
N SER A 164 -4.28 -2.90 -1.66
CA SER A 164 -3.03 -3.53 -1.24
C SER A 164 -3.03 -3.70 0.28
N VAL A 165 -2.52 -4.81 0.77
CA VAL A 165 -2.52 -5.13 2.20
C VAL A 165 -1.10 -5.38 2.67
N LEU A 166 -0.70 -4.73 3.75
CA LEU A 166 0.53 -5.03 4.48
C LEU A 166 0.18 -5.76 5.77
N ILE A 167 0.68 -6.99 5.92
CA ILE A 167 0.53 -7.80 7.12
C ILE A 167 1.82 -7.70 7.94
N THR A 168 1.71 -7.25 9.18
CA THR A 168 2.84 -7.13 10.11
C THR A 168 2.67 -8.08 11.28
N GLY A 169 3.79 -8.57 11.83
CA GLY A 169 3.78 -9.45 12.99
C GLY A 169 5.07 -10.29 13.09
N GLU A 170 5.24 -10.99 14.23
CA GLU A 170 6.39 -11.84 14.47
C GLU A 170 6.46 -13.04 13.52
N SER A 171 7.66 -13.61 13.35
CA SER A 171 7.82 -14.82 12.54
C SER A 171 6.99 -15.98 13.10
N GLY A 172 6.44 -16.82 12.22
CA GLY A 172 5.66 -17.98 12.63
C GLY A 172 4.22 -17.71 13.09
N THR A 173 3.73 -16.45 13.05
CA THR A 173 2.37 -16.11 13.53
C THR A 173 1.26 -16.42 12.52
N GLY A 174 1.55 -17.09 11.40
CA GLY A 174 0.54 -17.49 10.40
C GLY A 174 0.16 -16.40 9.39
N LYS A 175 1.01 -15.41 9.16
CA LYS A 175 0.75 -14.32 8.20
C LYS A 175 0.41 -14.80 6.79
N GLU A 176 1.02 -15.91 6.36
CA GLU A 176 0.73 -16.52 5.07
C GLU A 176 -0.72 -17.04 4.99
N LEU A 177 -1.22 -17.67 6.06
CA LEU A 177 -2.62 -18.12 6.14
C LEU A 177 -3.60 -16.94 6.06
N ILE A 178 -3.22 -15.82 6.66
CA ILE A 178 -3.99 -14.57 6.56
C ILE A 178 -4.03 -14.06 5.11
N ALA A 179 -2.89 -14.08 4.42
CA ALA A 179 -2.82 -13.68 3.00
C ALA A 179 -3.65 -14.61 2.09
N GLU A 180 -3.61 -15.91 2.33
CA GLU A 180 -4.47 -16.88 1.64
C GLU A 180 -5.96 -16.61 1.91
N ALA A 181 -6.34 -16.35 3.15
CA ALA A 181 -7.71 -16.01 3.52
C ALA A 181 -8.20 -14.73 2.83
N ILE A 182 -7.35 -13.71 2.69
CA ILE A 182 -7.66 -12.51 1.91
C ILE A 182 -7.93 -12.87 0.45
N HIS A 183 -7.12 -13.73 -0.15
CA HIS A 183 -7.26 -14.11 -1.55
C HIS A 183 -8.53 -14.93 -1.79
N ILE A 184 -8.76 -16.01 -1.05
CA ILE A 184 -9.90 -16.92 -1.26
C ILE A 184 -11.25 -16.26 -1.00
N ASN A 185 -11.29 -15.22 -0.15
CA ASN A 185 -12.50 -14.43 0.12
C ASN A 185 -12.61 -13.17 -0.76
N SER A 186 -11.74 -13.00 -1.77
CA SER A 186 -11.74 -11.85 -2.66
C SER A 186 -12.49 -12.11 -3.95
N GLN A 187 -12.75 -11.06 -4.72
CA GLN A 187 -13.26 -11.16 -6.09
C GLN A 187 -12.27 -11.88 -7.03
N ARG A 188 -11.02 -12.06 -6.60
CA ARG A 188 -9.92 -12.71 -7.34
C ARG A 188 -9.68 -14.16 -6.93
N ALA A 189 -10.56 -14.76 -6.12
CA ALA A 189 -10.41 -16.12 -5.59
C ALA A 189 -10.24 -17.22 -6.67
N LYS A 190 -10.78 -16.98 -7.87
CA LYS A 190 -10.67 -17.92 -9.02
C LYS A 190 -9.44 -17.65 -9.91
N HIS A 191 -8.64 -16.65 -9.58
CA HIS A 191 -7.45 -16.24 -10.32
C HIS A 191 -6.17 -16.69 -9.60
N PRO A 192 -5.00 -16.58 -10.23
CA PRO A 192 -3.75 -17.02 -9.62
C PRO A 192 -3.44 -16.36 -8.29
N PHE A 193 -2.95 -17.15 -7.32
CA PHE A 193 -2.31 -16.68 -6.11
C PHE A 193 -0.82 -17.03 -6.18
N VAL A 194 0.02 -16.04 -6.48
CA VAL A 194 1.46 -16.23 -6.70
C VAL A 194 2.22 -15.80 -5.47
N LYS A 195 2.89 -16.77 -4.81
CA LYS A 195 3.72 -16.52 -3.63
C LYS A 195 5.17 -16.29 -4.04
N VAL A 196 5.79 -15.28 -3.45
CA VAL A 196 7.19 -14.93 -3.67
C VAL A 196 7.82 -14.60 -2.33
N ASN A 197 8.86 -15.34 -1.94
CA ASN A 197 9.74 -14.96 -0.84
C ASN A 197 10.88 -14.12 -1.41
N LEU A 198 10.93 -12.83 -1.05
CA LEU A 198 11.88 -11.86 -1.59
C LEU A 198 13.26 -11.96 -0.91
N GLY A 199 13.33 -12.39 0.35
CA GLY A 199 14.58 -12.60 1.08
C GLY A 199 15.42 -13.74 0.51
N GLY A 200 14.78 -14.71 -0.18
CA GLY A 200 15.46 -15.82 -0.85
C GLY A 200 15.98 -15.50 -2.25
N ILE A 201 15.70 -14.30 -2.79
CA ILE A 201 16.07 -13.95 -4.17
C ILE A 201 17.31 -13.03 -4.15
N SER A 202 18.42 -13.47 -4.75
CA SER A 202 19.59 -12.61 -4.91
C SER A 202 19.27 -11.39 -5.81
N GLN A 203 19.94 -10.27 -5.57
CA GLN A 203 19.78 -9.05 -6.35
C GLN A 203 19.93 -9.29 -7.87
N SER A 204 20.91 -10.11 -8.27
CA SER A 204 21.17 -10.43 -9.68
C SER A 204 20.03 -11.23 -10.35
N LEU A 205 19.26 -12.00 -9.58
CA LEU A 205 18.15 -12.81 -10.08
C LEU A 205 16.79 -12.12 -9.94
N PHE A 206 16.71 -11.05 -9.13
CA PHE A 206 15.45 -10.39 -8.81
C PHE A 206 14.66 -9.98 -10.06
N GLU A 207 15.31 -9.29 -11.00
CA GLU A 207 14.65 -8.82 -12.20
C GLU A 207 14.14 -9.98 -13.07
N SER A 208 14.97 -10.98 -13.26
CA SER A 208 14.61 -12.18 -14.02
C SER A 208 13.46 -12.97 -13.38
N GLU A 209 13.45 -13.09 -12.04
CA GLU A 209 12.36 -13.77 -11.31
C GLU A 209 11.07 -12.97 -11.36
N MET A 210 11.13 -11.67 -11.08
CA MET A 210 9.94 -10.84 -10.92
C MET A 210 9.34 -10.43 -12.27
N PHE A 211 10.17 -10.01 -13.24
CA PHE A 211 9.72 -9.45 -14.51
C PHE A 211 9.81 -10.45 -15.68
N GLY A 212 10.61 -11.50 -15.51
CA GLY A 212 10.92 -12.45 -16.57
C GLY A 212 12.03 -11.96 -17.52
N HIS A 213 12.45 -12.81 -18.43
CA HIS A 213 13.47 -12.48 -19.42
C HIS A 213 13.22 -13.16 -20.77
N LYS A 214 13.75 -12.56 -21.82
CA LYS A 214 13.87 -13.14 -23.14
C LYS A 214 15.18 -13.89 -23.28
N LYS A 215 15.18 -14.93 -24.10
CA LYS A 215 16.41 -15.64 -24.48
C LYS A 215 17.46 -14.66 -24.98
N GLY A 216 18.68 -14.73 -24.42
CA GLY A 216 19.78 -13.85 -24.76
C GLY A 216 19.79 -12.48 -24.04
N ALA A 217 18.89 -12.24 -23.10
CA ALA A 217 18.85 -10.98 -22.31
C ALA A 217 20.10 -10.79 -21.43
N PHE A 218 20.75 -11.88 -21.04
CA PHE A 218 22.03 -11.91 -20.33
C PHE A 218 22.74 -13.24 -20.62
N THR A 219 23.98 -13.39 -20.21
CA THR A 219 24.88 -14.50 -20.60
C THR A 219 24.24 -15.89 -20.41
N ASP A 220 23.53 -16.10 -19.32
CA ASP A 220 22.92 -17.40 -18.95
C ASP A 220 21.44 -17.52 -19.34
N ALA A 221 20.89 -16.55 -20.07
CA ALA A 221 19.49 -16.58 -20.53
C ALA A 221 19.32 -17.54 -21.74
N SER A 222 19.31 -18.84 -21.49
CA SER A 222 19.21 -19.89 -22.52
C SER A 222 17.81 -20.03 -23.10
N ALA A 223 16.74 -19.63 -22.40
CA ALA A 223 15.35 -19.70 -22.79
C ALA A 223 14.57 -18.46 -22.32
N ASP A 224 13.33 -18.28 -22.84
CA ASP A 224 12.41 -17.28 -22.31
C ASP A 224 11.91 -17.72 -20.93
N ARG A 225 11.73 -16.74 -20.02
CA ARG A 225 11.14 -16.99 -18.69
C ARG A 225 10.00 -16.03 -18.43
N ILE A 226 8.88 -16.55 -17.97
CA ILE A 226 7.74 -15.73 -17.49
C ILE A 226 8.02 -15.28 -16.06
N GLY A 227 7.86 -13.97 -15.79
CA GLY A 227 8.05 -13.38 -14.47
C GLY A 227 6.84 -13.55 -13.56
N ARG A 228 7.08 -13.36 -12.23
CA ARG A 228 6.04 -13.49 -11.20
C ARG A 228 4.89 -12.53 -11.40
N PHE A 229 5.15 -11.29 -11.87
CA PHE A 229 4.09 -10.32 -12.15
C PHE A 229 3.17 -10.75 -13.29
N GLU A 230 3.72 -11.33 -14.34
CA GLU A 230 2.93 -11.87 -15.44
C GLU A 230 2.08 -13.07 -15.00
N MET A 231 2.67 -13.96 -14.19
CA MET A 231 1.97 -15.12 -13.62
C MET A 231 0.81 -14.71 -12.69
N ALA A 232 0.96 -13.60 -11.95
CA ALA A 232 -0.05 -13.10 -11.01
C ALA A 232 -1.14 -12.25 -11.68
N ASN A 233 -1.07 -12.04 -13.00
CA ASN A 233 -1.99 -11.14 -13.70
C ASN A 233 -3.45 -11.54 -13.48
N LYS A 234 -4.31 -10.57 -13.19
CA LYS A 234 -5.71 -10.67 -12.75
C LYS A 234 -5.90 -11.31 -11.36
N GLY A 235 -4.84 -11.81 -10.76
CA GLY A 235 -4.85 -12.49 -9.47
C GLY A 235 -4.30 -11.66 -8.32
N THR A 236 -3.65 -12.36 -7.40
CA THR A 236 -3.01 -11.77 -6.21
C THR A 236 -1.55 -12.20 -6.17
N ILE A 237 -0.65 -11.26 -5.93
CA ILE A 237 0.74 -11.55 -5.62
C ILE A 237 0.97 -11.38 -4.10
N PHE A 238 1.53 -12.40 -3.50
CA PHE A 238 1.95 -12.41 -2.10
C PHE A 238 3.46 -12.23 -2.03
N LEU A 239 3.91 -11.15 -1.38
CA LEU A 239 5.31 -10.77 -1.27
C LEU A 239 5.76 -10.92 0.18
N ASP A 240 6.55 -11.94 0.45
CA ASP A 240 7.12 -12.17 1.78
C ASP A 240 8.49 -11.53 1.89
N GLU A 241 8.84 -11.05 3.09
CA GLU A 241 10.13 -10.42 3.43
C GLU A 241 10.48 -9.20 2.56
N ILE A 242 9.47 -8.35 2.27
CA ILE A 242 9.66 -7.15 1.43
C ILE A 242 10.69 -6.17 2.02
N GLY A 243 10.88 -6.18 3.35
CA GLY A 243 11.85 -5.34 4.05
C GLY A 243 13.31 -5.69 3.78
N ASP A 244 13.59 -6.93 3.35
CA ASP A 244 14.96 -7.43 3.15
C ASP A 244 15.49 -7.20 1.73
N LEU A 245 14.65 -6.63 0.85
CA LEU A 245 15.04 -6.30 -0.51
C LEU A 245 16.12 -5.20 -0.55
N ASP A 246 17.07 -5.36 -1.46
CA ASP A 246 18.00 -4.30 -1.82
C ASP A 246 17.25 -3.04 -2.27
N PRO A 247 17.69 -1.81 -1.88
CA PRO A 247 17.02 -0.56 -2.24
C PRO A 247 16.78 -0.39 -3.74
N SER A 248 17.68 -0.87 -4.60
CA SER A 248 17.52 -0.79 -6.05
C SER A 248 16.36 -1.65 -6.56
N CYS A 249 16.18 -2.83 -5.97
CA CYS A 249 15.07 -3.73 -6.25
C CYS A 249 13.73 -3.16 -5.73
N GLN A 250 13.76 -2.51 -4.56
CA GLN A 250 12.59 -1.85 -4.00
C GLN A 250 12.04 -0.76 -4.92
N VAL A 251 12.91 0.08 -5.51
CA VAL A 251 12.48 1.14 -6.46
C VAL A 251 11.78 0.54 -7.68
N LYS A 252 12.31 -0.56 -8.24
CA LYS A 252 11.70 -1.23 -9.40
C LYS A 252 10.36 -1.85 -9.04
N LEU A 253 10.28 -2.49 -7.87
CA LEU A 253 9.05 -3.06 -7.35
C LEU A 253 7.98 -1.98 -7.19
N LEU A 254 8.34 -0.85 -6.55
CA LEU A 254 7.44 0.26 -6.30
C LEU A 254 6.81 0.80 -7.59
N ARG A 255 7.61 0.97 -8.67
CA ARG A 255 7.09 1.41 -9.97
C ARG A 255 6.01 0.47 -10.49
N VAL A 256 6.23 -0.84 -10.43
CA VAL A 256 5.21 -1.81 -10.87
C VAL A 256 3.95 -1.73 -10.03
N LEU A 257 4.09 -1.57 -8.72
CA LEU A 257 2.95 -1.47 -7.80
C LEU A 257 2.12 -0.19 -8.03
N GLN A 258 2.76 0.89 -8.49
CA GLN A 258 2.11 2.17 -8.76
C GLN A 258 1.49 2.22 -10.15
N ASP A 259 2.29 1.88 -11.16
CA ASP A 259 1.93 2.07 -12.56
C ASP A 259 1.19 0.86 -13.15
N GLN A 260 1.20 -0.28 -12.44
CA GLN A 260 0.69 -1.57 -12.92
C GLN A 260 1.31 -1.94 -14.28
N THR A 261 2.60 -1.56 -14.47
CA THR A 261 3.36 -1.84 -15.69
C THR A 261 4.77 -2.29 -15.35
N PHE A 262 5.32 -3.17 -16.18
CA PHE A 262 6.70 -3.64 -16.07
C PHE A 262 7.28 -3.95 -17.44
N GLU A 263 8.59 -4.08 -17.53
CA GLU A 263 9.30 -4.50 -18.72
C GLU A 263 9.99 -5.84 -18.45
N VAL A 264 9.95 -6.72 -19.47
CA VAL A 264 10.66 -8.01 -19.43
C VAL A 264 12.11 -7.76 -19.84
N LEU A 265 13.09 -8.37 -19.16
CA LEU A 265 14.50 -8.21 -19.50
C LEU A 265 14.73 -8.66 -20.96
N GLY A 266 15.38 -7.80 -21.73
CA GLY A 266 15.60 -8.02 -23.17
C GLY A 266 14.40 -7.64 -24.06
N ASP A 267 13.34 -7.04 -23.49
CA ASP A 267 12.19 -6.50 -24.24
C ASP A 267 11.80 -5.14 -23.63
N SER A 268 12.00 -4.05 -24.35
CA SER A 268 11.71 -2.69 -23.88
C SER A 268 10.23 -2.31 -23.98
N ARG A 269 9.34 -3.22 -24.37
CA ARG A 269 7.92 -2.95 -24.47
C ARG A 269 7.27 -3.05 -23.09
N PRO A 270 6.62 -1.97 -22.56
CA PRO A 270 5.93 -2.03 -21.29
C PRO A 270 4.72 -2.97 -21.36
N ARG A 271 4.59 -3.83 -20.38
CA ARG A 271 3.47 -4.74 -20.21
C ARG A 271 2.59 -4.27 -19.05
N LYS A 272 1.29 -4.22 -19.28
CA LYS A 272 0.32 -3.93 -18.21
C LYS A 272 0.02 -5.19 -17.44
N THR A 273 -0.15 -5.04 -16.13
CA THR A 273 -0.62 -6.10 -15.24
C THR A 273 -1.76 -5.56 -14.37
N ASP A 274 -2.70 -6.41 -14.03
CA ASP A 274 -3.78 -6.13 -13.07
C ASP A 274 -3.62 -7.09 -11.90
N ILE A 275 -2.95 -6.65 -10.86
CA ILE A 275 -2.63 -7.49 -9.68
C ILE A 275 -3.09 -6.83 -8.40
N ARG A 276 -3.55 -7.66 -7.47
CA ARG A 276 -3.70 -7.29 -6.08
C ARG A 276 -2.44 -7.67 -5.31
N VAL A 277 -1.96 -6.79 -4.44
CA VAL A 277 -0.74 -7.02 -3.66
C VAL A 277 -1.10 -7.30 -2.21
N VAL A 278 -0.56 -8.38 -1.68
CA VAL A 278 -0.52 -8.67 -0.24
C VAL A 278 0.93 -8.87 0.14
N SER A 279 1.45 -8.06 1.03
CA SER A 279 2.85 -8.11 1.45
C SER A 279 2.99 -8.37 2.94
N VAL A 280 4.11 -8.96 3.32
CA VAL A 280 4.47 -9.22 4.71
C VAL A 280 5.78 -8.53 5.04
N SER A 281 5.83 -7.89 6.20
CA SER A 281 7.06 -7.38 6.78
C SER A 281 7.17 -7.88 8.22
N TYR A 282 8.35 -8.34 8.58
CA TYR A 282 8.68 -8.69 9.96
C TYR A 282 8.96 -7.40 10.75
N THR A 283 8.44 -7.33 11.98
CA THR A 283 8.64 -6.17 12.87
C THR A 283 10.06 -6.03 13.42
N HIS A 284 10.95 -6.94 13.09
CA HIS A 284 12.39 -6.79 13.34
C HIS A 284 13.05 -5.98 12.21
N LEU A 285 12.67 -4.71 12.06
CA LEU A 285 13.65 -3.72 11.63
C LEU A 285 14.75 -3.80 12.72
N ARG A 286 15.91 -4.33 12.38
CA ARG A 286 17.09 -4.24 13.22
C ARG A 286 17.22 -2.78 13.63
N ALA A 287 16.94 -2.48 14.89
CA ALA A 287 17.46 -1.28 15.49
C ALA A 287 18.97 -1.34 15.19
N HIS A 288 19.48 -0.38 14.43
CA HIS A 288 20.91 -0.15 14.39
C HIS A 288 21.26 0.16 15.85
N GLU A 289 21.72 -0.86 16.56
CA GLU A 289 22.50 -0.67 17.76
C GLU A 289 23.69 0.15 17.33
N THR A 290 23.61 1.46 17.54
CA THR A 290 24.79 2.29 17.67
C THR A 290 25.47 1.82 18.93
N SER A 291 26.37 0.86 18.78
CA SER A 291 27.36 0.53 19.80
C SER A 291 28.25 1.76 19.96
N LEU A 292 27.88 2.63 20.89
CA LEU A 292 28.78 3.59 21.51
C LEU A 292 29.77 2.75 22.35
N HIS A 293 30.93 2.48 21.77
CA HIS A 293 32.11 2.11 22.55
C HIS A 293 32.60 3.37 23.25
N LEU A 294 32.40 3.39 24.58
CA LEU A 294 33.20 4.21 25.49
C LEU A 294 34.59 3.62 25.64
#